data_9e40560e9df2e58d71cb23e0d5192ed5
#
_entry.id   9e40560e9df2e58d71cb23e0d5192ed5
#
_cell.length_a   1.000
_cell.length_b   1.000
_cell.length_c   1.000
_cell.angle_alpha   90.00
_cell.angle_beta   90.00
_cell.angle_gamma   90.00
#
_symmetry.space_group_name_H-M   'P 1'
#
loop_
_entity.id
_entity.type
_entity.pdbx_description
1 polymer ?
#
loop_
_entity_poly.entity_id
_entity_poly.type
_entity_poly.pdbx_seq_one_letter_code
_entity_poly.pdbx_strand_id
1 'polypeptide(L)'
;MPLKPEIQEFLKLRAAANLPEVFQVPISVFRAGTQNHPILAAKLPDIYLVEHKNIPGPTADLPIRIYRSTNETNTPGLVFFHGGGWTTNFLDTYEYALRNIANLGKLTVVAVQYQKAPEHPFPVPFDDCFATLEWVFKNCSKLGINPNQIGVGGDS
;
A
#
# COMPACT_ATOMS: atom_id res chain seq x y z
N MET A 1 5.37 13.71 25.22
CA MET A 1 5.00 12.41 25.82
C MET A 1 6.23 11.51 25.84
N PRO A 2 6.52 10.79 26.93
CA PRO A 2 7.61 9.82 26.93
C PRO A 2 7.29 8.67 25.96
N LEU A 3 8.33 8.12 25.34
CA LEU A 3 8.20 6.95 24.48
C LEU A 3 7.80 5.71 25.32
N LYS A 4 6.97 4.85 24.76
CA LYS A 4 6.65 3.55 25.37
C LYS A 4 7.92 2.71 25.53
N PRO A 5 8.04 1.86 26.58
CA PRO A 5 9.22 1.04 26.82
C PRO A 5 9.64 0.19 25.62
N GLU A 6 8.67 -0.40 24.91
CA GLU A 6 8.91 -1.24 23.73
C GLU A 6 9.57 -0.45 22.59
N ILE A 7 9.16 0.80 22.41
CA ILE A 7 9.76 1.70 21.40
C ILE A 7 11.18 2.11 21.80
N GLN A 8 11.41 2.37 23.11
CA GLN A 8 12.75 2.67 23.60
C GLN A 8 13.71 1.51 23.38
N GLU A 9 13.26 0.29 23.62
CA GLU A 9 14.06 -0.93 23.42
C GLU A 9 14.34 -1.13 21.93
N PHE A 10 13.34 -1.01 21.07
CA PHE A 10 13.50 -1.06 19.61
C PHE A 10 14.55 -0.05 19.11
N LEU A 11 14.49 1.20 19.58
CA LEU A 11 15.44 2.24 19.18
C LEU A 11 16.87 1.92 19.66
N LYS A 12 17.04 1.35 20.86
CA LYS A 12 18.35 0.89 21.35
C LYS A 12 18.91 -0.22 20.48
N LEU A 13 18.09 -1.24 20.14
CA LEU A 13 18.51 -2.33 19.27
C LEU A 13 18.90 -1.83 17.88
N ARG A 14 18.12 -0.91 17.33
CA ARG A 14 18.42 -0.29 16.04
C ARG A 14 19.73 0.51 16.06
N ALA A 15 19.97 1.29 17.11
CA ALA A 15 21.21 2.03 17.29
C ALA A 15 22.42 1.11 17.44
N ALA A 16 22.28 0.01 18.20
CA ALA A 16 23.33 -0.98 18.39
C ALA A 16 23.67 -1.76 17.10
N ALA A 17 22.72 -1.91 16.18
CA ALA A 17 22.91 -2.59 14.91
C ALA A 17 23.85 -1.84 13.94
N ASN A 18 24.15 -0.58 14.21
CA ASN A 18 25.05 0.28 13.40
C ASN A 18 24.82 0.15 11.88
N LEU A 19 23.54 0.16 11.47
CA LEU A 19 23.16 0.03 10.07
C LEU A 19 23.61 1.25 9.28
N PRO A 20 23.99 1.08 8.01
CA PRO A 20 24.34 2.19 7.15
C PRO A 20 23.15 3.13 6.96
N GLU A 21 23.42 4.40 6.70
CA GLU A 21 22.39 5.36 6.36
C GLU A 21 21.69 4.96 5.04
N VAL A 22 20.40 5.25 4.93
CA VAL A 22 19.56 4.80 3.79
C VAL A 22 20.17 5.22 2.44
N PHE A 23 20.74 6.43 2.36
CA PHE A 23 21.36 6.94 1.14
C PHE A 23 22.70 6.28 0.79
N GLN A 24 23.28 5.50 1.70
CA GLN A 24 24.52 4.73 1.49
C GLN A 24 24.23 3.31 0.97
N VAL A 25 22.97 2.88 1.02
CA VAL A 25 22.58 1.54 0.60
C VAL A 25 22.08 1.58 -0.84
N PRO A 26 22.62 0.73 -1.75
CA PRO A 26 22.08 0.61 -3.10
C PRO A 26 20.58 0.27 -3.06
N ILE A 27 19.79 0.90 -3.93
CA ILE A 27 18.33 0.74 -3.94
C ILE A 27 17.90 -0.73 -4.12
N SER A 28 18.65 -1.50 -4.89
CA SER A 28 18.39 -2.95 -5.08
C SER A 28 18.50 -3.73 -3.78
N VAL A 29 19.49 -3.41 -2.93
CA VAL A 29 19.68 -4.03 -1.62
C VAL A 29 18.54 -3.64 -0.69
N PHE A 30 18.16 -2.35 -0.70
CA PHE A 30 17.06 -1.86 0.11
C PHE A 30 15.72 -2.51 -0.27
N ARG A 31 15.44 -2.63 -1.57
CA ARG A 31 14.25 -3.33 -2.09
C ARG A 31 14.24 -4.81 -1.73
N ALA A 32 15.39 -5.49 -1.81
CA ALA A 32 15.51 -6.88 -1.39
C ALA A 32 15.18 -7.06 0.11
N GLY A 33 15.56 -6.10 0.94
CA GLY A 33 15.19 -6.08 2.37
C GLY A 33 13.68 -6.01 2.57
N THR A 34 12.96 -5.21 1.78
CA THR A 34 11.49 -5.12 1.88
C THR A 34 10.80 -6.38 1.37
N GLN A 35 11.37 -7.07 0.38
CA GLN A 35 10.85 -8.36 -0.13
C GLN A 35 11.00 -9.51 0.88
N ASN A 36 11.94 -9.40 1.80
CA ASN A 36 12.17 -10.40 2.86
C ASN A 36 11.65 -9.92 4.23
N HIS A 37 10.76 -8.94 4.26
CA HIS A 37 10.24 -8.41 5.51
C HIS A 37 9.44 -9.46 6.28
N PRO A 38 9.65 -9.63 7.61
CA PRO A 38 8.97 -10.64 8.42
C PRO A 38 7.44 -10.59 8.36
N ILE A 39 6.85 -9.44 8.06
CA ILE A 39 5.39 -9.29 7.88
C ILE A 39 4.84 -10.22 6.80
N LEU A 40 5.64 -10.58 5.79
CA LEU A 40 5.23 -11.48 4.71
C LEU A 40 4.97 -12.91 5.20
N ALA A 41 5.54 -13.30 6.34
CA ALA A 41 5.32 -14.59 6.98
C ALA A 41 4.15 -14.56 8.00
N ALA A 42 3.53 -13.40 8.22
CA ALA A 42 2.42 -13.28 9.16
C ALA A 42 1.18 -14.00 8.62
N LYS A 43 0.42 -14.65 9.54
CA LYS A 43 -0.88 -15.20 9.17
C LYS A 43 -1.82 -14.04 8.79
N LEU A 44 -2.26 -14.06 7.55
CA LEU A 44 -3.15 -13.01 7.03
C LEU A 44 -4.55 -13.11 7.66
N PRO A 45 -5.17 -11.97 7.98
CA PRO A 45 -6.58 -11.96 8.39
C PRO A 45 -7.49 -12.48 7.27
N ASP A 46 -8.50 -13.24 7.64
CA ASP A 46 -9.54 -13.63 6.70
C ASP A 46 -10.28 -12.39 6.19
N ILE A 47 -10.67 -12.43 4.92
CA ILE A 47 -11.42 -11.35 4.26
C ILE A 47 -12.33 -11.96 3.20
N TYR A 48 -13.44 -11.28 2.90
CA TYR A 48 -14.42 -11.78 1.93
C TYR A 48 -13.81 -11.98 0.53
N LEU A 49 -13.08 -10.98 0.01
CA LEU A 49 -12.48 -11.04 -1.33
C LEU A 49 -11.16 -10.26 -1.39
N VAL A 50 -10.19 -10.86 -2.05
CA VAL A 50 -9.02 -10.15 -2.58
C VAL A 50 -8.95 -10.42 -4.08
N GLU A 51 -9.00 -9.36 -4.88
CA GLU A 51 -8.89 -9.43 -6.35
C GLU A 51 -7.62 -8.73 -6.81
N HIS A 52 -6.87 -9.38 -7.70
CA HIS A 52 -5.70 -8.80 -8.38
C HIS A 52 -6.11 -8.42 -9.80
N LYS A 53 -5.79 -7.21 -10.21
CA LYS A 53 -6.18 -6.68 -11.50
C LYS A 53 -5.15 -5.71 -12.04
N ASN A 54 -5.02 -5.66 -13.36
CA ASN A 54 -4.31 -4.57 -14.04
C ASN A 54 -5.33 -3.56 -14.57
N ILE A 55 -5.01 -2.28 -14.42
CA ILE A 55 -5.79 -1.16 -14.94
C ILE A 55 -4.92 -0.33 -15.87
N PRO A 56 -5.50 0.34 -16.87
CA PRO A 56 -4.73 1.27 -17.69
C PRO A 56 -4.16 2.40 -16.86
N GLY A 57 -2.85 2.65 -16.98
CA GLY A 57 -2.15 3.80 -16.42
C GLY A 57 -1.65 4.74 -17.52
N PRO A 58 -1.02 5.87 -17.15
CA PRO A 58 -0.55 6.87 -18.11
C PRO A 58 0.56 6.37 -19.03
N THR A 59 1.44 5.51 -18.54
CA THR A 59 2.63 5.02 -19.27
C THR A 59 2.70 3.49 -19.35
N ALA A 60 2.02 2.77 -18.47
CA ALA A 60 1.95 1.32 -18.43
C ALA A 60 0.68 0.87 -17.70
N ASP A 61 0.31 -0.40 -17.84
CA ASP A 61 -0.72 -0.99 -17.00
C ASP A 61 -0.27 -1.04 -15.55
N LEU A 62 -1.17 -0.67 -14.64
CA LEU A 62 -0.92 -0.59 -13.20
C LEU A 62 -1.54 -1.79 -12.49
N PRO A 63 -0.74 -2.64 -11.83
CA PRO A 63 -1.29 -3.65 -10.95
C PRO A 63 -2.00 -3.01 -9.76
N ILE A 64 -3.24 -3.40 -9.52
CA ILE A 64 -3.99 -3.02 -8.33
C ILE A 64 -4.41 -4.27 -7.56
N ARG A 65 -4.68 -4.08 -6.28
CA ARG A 65 -5.28 -5.09 -5.43
C ARG A 65 -6.49 -4.51 -4.73
N ILE A 66 -7.61 -5.24 -4.83
CA ILE A 66 -8.90 -4.83 -4.29
C ILE A 66 -9.22 -5.74 -3.12
N TYR A 67 -9.52 -5.15 -1.96
CA TYR A 67 -9.88 -5.85 -0.74
C TYR A 67 -11.33 -5.50 -0.38
N ARG A 68 -12.19 -6.50 -0.27
CA ARG A 68 -13.58 -6.30 0.15
C ARG A 68 -13.84 -7.07 1.43
N SER A 69 -14.38 -6.38 2.43
CA SER A 69 -14.73 -6.99 3.72
C SER A 69 -16.02 -7.80 3.66
N THR A 70 -16.93 -7.48 2.74
CA THR A 70 -18.24 -8.12 2.57
C THR A 70 -18.63 -8.21 1.10
N ASN A 71 -19.72 -8.93 0.80
CA ASN A 71 -20.36 -8.93 -0.51
C ASN A 71 -21.33 -7.76 -0.73
N GLU A 72 -21.52 -6.91 0.27
CA GLU A 72 -22.40 -5.75 0.16
C GLU A 72 -21.91 -4.78 -0.90
N THR A 73 -22.86 -4.09 -1.51
CA THR A 73 -22.60 -2.99 -2.45
C THR A 73 -22.86 -1.65 -1.78
N ASN A 74 -22.40 -0.57 -2.40
CA ASN A 74 -22.52 0.79 -1.88
C ASN A 74 -21.75 1.02 -0.57
N THR A 75 -20.63 0.30 -0.38
CA THR A 75 -19.73 0.47 0.76
C THR A 75 -18.82 1.69 0.57
N PRO A 76 -18.29 2.29 1.65
CA PRO A 76 -17.23 3.29 1.51
C PRO A 76 -16.00 2.70 0.79
N GLY A 77 -15.27 3.55 0.06
CA GLY A 77 -14.04 3.19 -0.63
C GLY A 77 -12.81 3.90 -0.07
N LEU A 78 -11.68 3.22 -0.07
CA LEU A 78 -10.36 3.81 0.23
C LEU A 78 -9.41 3.48 -0.92
N VAL A 79 -8.86 4.51 -1.57
CA VAL A 79 -7.74 4.33 -2.49
C VAL A 79 -6.45 4.50 -1.69
N PHE A 80 -5.62 3.44 -1.65
CA PHE A 80 -4.44 3.42 -0.81
C PHE A 80 -3.16 3.46 -1.64
N PHE A 81 -2.28 4.39 -1.30
CA PHE A 81 -0.96 4.59 -1.88
C PHE A 81 0.10 4.22 -0.85
N HIS A 82 0.84 3.16 -1.09
CA HIS A 82 1.84 2.67 -0.13
C HIS A 82 3.03 3.62 -0.01
N GLY A 83 3.59 3.69 1.18
CA GLY A 83 4.82 4.44 1.45
C GLY A 83 6.07 3.79 0.86
N GLY A 84 7.21 4.42 1.07
CA GLY A 84 8.51 3.94 0.60
C GLY A 84 9.29 4.95 -0.23
N GLY A 85 9.00 6.26 -0.07
CA GLY A 85 9.72 7.36 -0.71
C GLY A 85 9.72 7.26 -2.23
N TRP A 86 8.65 6.79 -2.84
CA TRP A 86 8.49 6.55 -4.28
C TRP A 86 9.50 5.56 -4.88
N THR A 87 10.26 4.83 -4.05
CA THR A 87 11.36 3.96 -4.49
C THR A 87 11.25 2.53 -4.01
N THR A 88 10.60 2.28 -2.89
CA THR A 88 10.59 0.97 -2.24
C THR A 88 9.18 0.44 -2.00
N ASN A 89 9.08 -0.69 -1.31
CA ASN A 89 7.86 -1.39 -0.94
C ASN A 89 7.05 -1.98 -2.11
N PHE A 90 6.14 -2.86 -1.73
CA PHE A 90 5.29 -3.65 -2.62
C PHE A 90 3.94 -3.88 -1.94
N LEU A 91 2.89 -4.17 -2.69
CA LEU A 91 1.57 -4.45 -2.14
C LEU A 91 1.58 -5.63 -1.15
N ASP A 92 2.46 -6.60 -1.33
CA ASP A 92 2.54 -7.76 -0.43
C ASP A 92 2.93 -7.35 1.00
N THR A 93 3.79 -6.35 1.17
CA THR A 93 4.18 -5.85 2.50
C THR A 93 3.03 -5.15 3.23
N TYR A 94 2.01 -4.74 2.51
CA TYR A 94 0.81 -4.08 3.04
C TYR A 94 -0.40 -5.01 3.16
N GLU A 95 -0.31 -6.23 2.64
CA GLU A 95 -1.43 -7.19 2.60
C GLU A 95 -2.12 -7.35 3.96
N TYR A 96 -1.34 -7.55 5.03
CA TYR A 96 -1.86 -7.68 6.38
C TYR A 96 -2.62 -6.43 6.84
N ALA A 97 -2.02 -5.27 6.65
CA ALA A 97 -2.61 -3.99 7.07
C ALA A 97 -3.88 -3.66 6.28
N LEU A 98 -3.86 -3.87 4.95
CA LEU A 98 -4.97 -3.53 4.07
C LEU A 98 -6.19 -4.43 4.30
N ARG A 99 -5.99 -5.72 4.60
CA ARG A 99 -7.07 -6.62 5.03
C ARG A 99 -7.72 -6.13 6.34
N ASN A 100 -6.90 -5.72 7.32
CA ASN A 100 -7.41 -5.18 8.57
C ASN A 100 -8.18 -3.87 8.37
N ILE A 101 -7.64 -2.95 7.56
CA ILE A 101 -8.31 -1.68 7.23
C ILE A 101 -9.68 -1.95 6.60
N ALA A 102 -9.74 -2.84 5.60
CA ALA A 102 -10.99 -3.20 4.96
C ALA A 102 -11.99 -3.80 5.95
N ASN A 103 -11.56 -4.77 6.77
CA ASN A 103 -12.42 -5.46 7.73
C ASN A 103 -12.94 -4.53 8.83
N LEU A 104 -12.05 -3.77 9.46
CA LEU A 104 -12.40 -2.89 10.58
C LEU A 104 -13.22 -1.68 10.13
N GLY A 105 -12.89 -1.14 8.95
CA GLY A 105 -13.62 -0.02 8.36
C GLY A 105 -14.91 -0.42 7.64
N LYS A 106 -15.14 -1.72 7.40
CA LYS A 106 -16.26 -2.23 6.59
C LYS A 106 -16.32 -1.55 5.22
N LEU A 107 -15.18 -1.43 4.56
CA LEU A 107 -15.02 -0.70 3.32
C LEU A 107 -14.28 -1.53 2.25
N THR A 108 -14.34 -1.06 1.01
CA THR A 108 -13.53 -1.59 -0.08
C THR A 108 -12.23 -0.79 -0.18
N VAL A 109 -11.07 -1.46 -0.08
CA VAL A 109 -9.76 -0.85 -0.31
C VAL A 109 -9.30 -1.17 -1.73
N VAL A 110 -8.82 -0.17 -2.45
CA VAL A 110 -8.11 -0.34 -3.72
C VAL A 110 -6.69 0.19 -3.55
N ALA A 111 -5.71 -0.71 -3.60
CA ALA A 111 -4.30 -0.36 -3.47
C ALA A 111 -3.58 -0.53 -4.82
N VAL A 112 -2.70 0.40 -5.17
CA VAL A 112 -1.96 0.38 -6.43
C VAL A 112 -0.48 0.10 -6.22
N GLN A 113 0.08 -0.70 -7.13
CA GLN A 113 1.51 -0.89 -7.29
C GLN A 113 2.00 0.12 -8.35
N TYR A 114 2.17 1.37 -7.93
CA TYR A 114 2.65 2.44 -8.83
C TYR A 114 4.11 2.18 -9.26
N GLN A 115 4.49 2.70 -10.43
CA GLN A 115 5.86 2.67 -10.93
C GLN A 115 6.77 3.48 -9.99
N LYS A 116 8.04 3.08 -9.86
CA LYS A 116 8.95 3.64 -8.84
C LYS A 116 10.22 4.20 -9.43
N ALA A 117 10.73 5.25 -8.80
CA ALA A 117 12.08 5.75 -9.04
C ALA A 117 13.13 4.71 -8.56
N PRO A 118 14.35 4.69 -9.14
CA PRO A 118 14.84 5.61 -10.17
C PRO A 118 14.39 5.27 -11.59
N GLU A 119 13.81 4.09 -11.83
CA GLU A 119 13.40 3.62 -13.17
C GLU A 119 12.32 4.52 -13.77
N HIS A 120 11.41 4.99 -12.94
CA HIS A 120 10.30 5.88 -13.30
C HIS A 120 10.27 7.06 -12.31
N PRO A 121 11.07 8.12 -12.59
CA PRO A 121 11.14 9.27 -11.68
C PRO A 121 9.86 10.11 -11.73
N PHE A 122 9.76 11.08 -10.81
CA PHE A 122 8.68 12.07 -10.84
C PHE A 122 8.53 12.68 -12.26
N PRO A 123 7.28 12.85 -12.78
CA PRO A 123 6.01 12.71 -12.06
C PRO A 123 5.35 11.31 -12.17
N VAL A 124 5.97 10.31 -12.82
CA VAL A 124 5.35 9.03 -13.17
C VAL A 124 4.63 8.35 -11.98
N PRO A 125 5.25 8.16 -10.79
CA PRO A 125 4.55 7.53 -9.67
C PRO A 125 3.32 8.32 -9.19
N PHE A 126 3.41 9.65 -9.24
CA PHE A 126 2.29 10.53 -8.88
C PHE A 126 1.14 10.42 -9.88
N ASP A 127 1.45 10.43 -11.18
CA ASP A 127 0.45 10.31 -12.25
C ASP A 127 -0.24 8.93 -12.20
N ASP A 128 0.48 7.86 -11.87
CA ASP A 128 -0.06 6.52 -11.65
C ASP A 128 -1.08 6.50 -10.49
N CYS A 129 -0.73 7.13 -9.37
CA CYS A 129 -1.62 7.26 -8.23
C CYS A 129 -2.89 8.02 -8.59
N PHE A 130 -2.74 9.13 -9.31
CA PHE A 130 -3.87 9.94 -9.75
C PHE A 130 -4.76 9.20 -10.75
N ALA A 131 -4.17 8.52 -11.73
CA ALA A 131 -4.90 7.70 -12.70
C ALA A 131 -5.68 6.56 -12.01
N THR A 132 -5.09 5.96 -10.96
CA THR A 132 -5.78 4.95 -10.16
C THR A 132 -7.00 5.52 -9.45
N LEU A 133 -6.88 6.70 -8.86
CA LEU A 133 -8.00 7.38 -8.20
C LEU A 133 -9.14 7.66 -9.21
N GLU A 134 -8.82 8.22 -10.38
CA GLU A 134 -9.80 8.45 -11.44
C GLU A 134 -10.47 7.16 -11.91
N TRP A 135 -9.66 6.08 -12.06
CA TRP A 135 -10.19 4.78 -12.46
C TRP A 135 -11.18 4.24 -11.43
N VAL A 136 -10.88 4.35 -10.13
CA VAL A 136 -11.80 3.95 -9.06
C VAL A 136 -13.11 4.73 -9.15
N PHE A 137 -13.06 6.04 -9.29
CA PHE A 137 -14.28 6.87 -9.46
C PHE A 137 -15.12 6.42 -10.65
N LYS A 138 -14.50 6.16 -11.79
CA LYS A 138 -15.18 5.71 -13.02
C LYS A 138 -15.78 4.29 -12.89
N ASN A 139 -15.28 3.48 -11.94
CA ASN A 139 -15.67 2.08 -11.78
C ASN A 139 -16.36 1.77 -10.43
N CYS A 140 -16.78 2.77 -9.66
CA CYS A 140 -17.40 2.62 -8.34
C CYS A 140 -18.50 1.55 -8.32
N SER A 141 -19.42 1.58 -9.29
CA SER A 141 -20.53 0.63 -9.38
C SER A 141 -20.04 -0.81 -9.49
N LYS A 142 -18.99 -1.07 -10.32
CA LYS A 142 -18.42 -2.41 -10.48
C LYS A 142 -17.66 -2.88 -9.24
N LEU A 143 -17.08 -1.93 -8.50
CA LEU A 143 -16.34 -2.18 -7.26
C LEU A 143 -17.25 -2.31 -6.04
N GLY A 144 -18.54 -2.00 -6.18
CA GLY A 144 -19.47 -1.94 -5.06
C GLY A 144 -19.20 -0.76 -4.11
N ILE A 145 -18.56 0.30 -4.61
CA ILE A 145 -18.18 1.49 -3.83
C ILE A 145 -19.24 2.59 -3.99
N ASN A 146 -19.55 3.26 -2.90
CA ASN A 146 -20.38 4.47 -2.91
C ASN A 146 -19.53 5.65 -3.44
N PRO A 147 -19.88 6.27 -4.58
CA PRO A 147 -19.09 7.35 -5.17
C PRO A 147 -19.00 8.61 -4.29
N ASN A 148 -19.91 8.77 -3.33
CA ASN A 148 -19.91 9.89 -2.39
C ASN A 148 -19.11 9.61 -1.11
N GLN A 149 -18.51 8.43 -0.98
CA GLN A 149 -17.78 7.99 0.20
C GLN A 149 -16.43 7.37 -0.19
N ILE A 150 -15.65 8.10 -0.97
CA ILE A 150 -14.31 7.70 -1.36
C ILE A 150 -13.30 8.57 -0.62
N GLY A 151 -12.40 7.93 0.10
CA GLY A 151 -11.24 8.55 0.70
C GLY A 151 -9.94 8.10 0.03
N VAL A 152 -8.88 8.85 0.26
CA VAL A 152 -7.52 8.48 -0.09
C VAL A 152 -6.70 8.33 1.18
N GLY A 153 -5.70 7.43 1.16
CA GLY A 153 -4.82 7.21 2.29
C GLY A 153 -3.47 6.66 1.86
N GLY A 154 -2.54 6.73 2.78
CA GLY A 154 -1.19 6.22 2.64
C GLY A 154 -0.47 6.33 3.98
N ASP A 155 0.76 5.82 4.05
CA ASP A 155 1.53 5.79 5.30
C ASP A 155 2.80 6.66 5.24
N SER A 156 3.15 7.21 4.10
CA SER A 156 4.29 8.13 3.93
C SER A 156 4.24 8.86 2.59
#